data_cab08e7988a6f7a9fb5ebcfc1a96f6e1
#
_entry.id   cab08e7988a6f7a9fb5ebcfc1a96f6e1
#
_cell.length_a   1.000
_cell.length_b   1.000
_cell.length_c   1.000
_cell.angle_alpha   90.00
_cell.angle_beta   90.00
_cell.angle_gamma   90.00
#
_symmetry.space_group_name_H-M   'P 1'
#
loop_
_entity.id
_entity.type
_entity.pdbx_description
1 polymer ?
#
loop_
_entity_poly.entity_id
_entity_poly.type
_entity_poly.pdbx_seq_one_letter_code
_entity_poly.pdbx_strand_id
1 'polypeptide(L)'
;MSVHVTTTGLTSRPVRPSDVRWRAEQMLAALRLPKAELSVLLCDDDTIHTLNRDYRHKDKPTDVLAFAMREGEGGGLNPDLLGDVVISLDTARRQAIAGGRTIASEVTILLAHGLLHLLGYDHQTDDEERRMNAMVDVLRASCIRRKA
;
A
#
# COMPACT_ATOMS: atom_id res chain seq x y z
N MET A 1 -10.76 -8.59 -10.46
CA MET A 1 -9.57 -8.15 -9.69
C MET A 1 -9.03 -9.29 -8.85
N SER A 2 -7.74 -9.29 -8.61
CA SER A 2 -7.06 -10.33 -7.86
C SER A 2 -6.07 -9.65 -6.91
N VAL A 3 -6.32 -9.78 -5.60
CA VAL A 3 -5.47 -9.21 -4.56
C VAL A 3 -4.92 -10.34 -3.69
N HIS A 4 -3.59 -10.43 -3.64
CA HIS A 4 -2.88 -11.43 -2.83
C HIS A 4 -2.18 -10.72 -1.68
N VAL A 5 -2.52 -11.10 -0.45
CA VAL A 5 -1.89 -10.55 0.75
C VAL A 5 -1.12 -11.64 1.46
N THR A 6 0.18 -11.42 1.65
CA THR A 6 1.09 -12.32 2.34
C THR A 6 1.75 -11.63 3.51
N THR A 7 2.34 -12.41 4.42
CA THR A 7 3.01 -11.89 5.61
C THR A 7 4.40 -12.51 5.74
N THR A 8 5.36 -11.75 6.25
CA THR A 8 6.73 -12.21 6.52
C THR A 8 7.31 -11.50 7.74
N GLY A 9 7.96 -12.26 8.61
CA GLY A 9 8.68 -11.74 9.77
C GLY A 9 7.81 -11.28 10.93
N LEU A 10 6.51 -11.52 10.88
CA LEU A 10 5.59 -11.04 11.90
C LEU A 10 5.46 -12.06 13.06
N THR A 11 5.60 -11.56 14.30
CA THR A 11 5.34 -12.31 15.52
C THR A 11 3.89 -12.17 15.98
N SER A 12 3.22 -11.12 15.52
CA SER A 12 1.79 -10.88 15.77
C SER A 12 1.15 -10.32 14.52
N ARG A 13 -0.18 -10.43 14.43
CA ARG A 13 -0.95 -9.91 13.29
C ARG A 13 -1.99 -8.91 13.80
N PRO A 14 -1.57 -7.64 14.03
CA PRO A 14 -2.49 -6.61 14.52
C PRO A 14 -3.54 -6.22 13.49
N VAL A 15 -3.33 -6.58 12.22
CA VAL A 15 -4.28 -6.38 11.13
C VAL A 15 -4.42 -7.72 10.39
N ARG A 16 -5.64 -8.14 10.11
CA ARG A 16 -5.90 -9.41 9.40
C ARG A 16 -5.57 -9.25 7.92
N PRO A 17 -4.82 -10.18 7.32
CA PRO A 17 -4.58 -10.16 5.86
C PRO A 17 -5.88 -10.09 5.05
N SER A 18 -6.93 -10.78 5.50
CA SER A 18 -8.24 -10.74 4.82
C SER A 18 -8.88 -9.35 4.85
N ASP A 19 -8.69 -8.59 5.92
CA ASP A 19 -9.18 -7.23 6.02
C ASP A 19 -8.40 -6.28 5.09
N VAL A 20 -7.08 -6.44 5.02
CA VAL A 20 -6.24 -5.68 4.10
C VAL A 20 -6.64 -5.98 2.65
N ARG A 21 -6.87 -7.25 2.33
CA ARG A 21 -7.34 -7.64 0.98
C ARG A 21 -8.67 -6.97 0.65
N TRP A 22 -9.62 -6.99 1.56
CA TRP A 22 -10.92 -6.34 1.35
C TRP A 22 -10.75 -4.84 1.09
N ARG A 23 -9.90 -4.16 1.88
CA ARG A 23 -9.65 -2.73 1.70
C ARG A 23 -9.03 -2.44 0.32
N ALA A 24 -8.06 -3.24 -0.09
CA ALA A 24 -7.45 -3.11 -1.41
C ALA A 24 -8.49 -3.31 -2.52
N GLU A 25 -9.35 -4.28 -2.38
CA GLU A 25 -10.43 -4.52 -3.34
C GLU A 25 -11.39 -3.33 -3.43
N GLN A 26 -11.74 -2.72 -2.30
CA GLN A 26 -12.58 -1.53 -2.29
C GLN A 26 -11.90 -0.35 -2.99
N MET A 27 -10.59 -0.16 -2.76
CA MET A 27 -9.82 0.89 -3.43
C MET A 27 -9.75 0.67 -4.94
N LEU A 28 -9.51 -0.57 -5.38
CA LEU A 28 -9.47 -0.89 -6.81
C LEU A 28 -10.83 -0.67 -7.46
N ALA A 29 -11.92 -0.99 -6.78
CA ALA A 29 -13.27 -0.72 -7.26
C ALA A 29 -13.52 0.79 -7.39
N ALA A 30 -13.11 1.57 -6.39
CA ALA A 30 -13.22 3.04 -6.42
C ALA A 30 -12.42 3.66 -7.57
N LEU A 31 -11.27 3.06 -7.90
CA LEU A 31 -10.42 3.48 -9.02
C LEU A 31 -10.91 2.94 -10.37
N ARG A 32 -11.97 2.15 -10.38
CA ARG A 32 -12.54 1.51 -11.57
C ARG A 32 -11.54 0.60 -12.30
N LEU A 33 -10.84 -0.22 -11.52
CA LEU A 33 -9.86 -1.19 -12.02
C LEU A 33 -10.33 -2.62 -11.75
N PRO A 34 -11.39 -3.10 -12.40
CA PRO A 34 -12.01 -4.39 -12.06
C PRO A 34 -11.16 -5.61 -12.42
N LYS A 35 -10.16 -5.44 -13.27
CA LYS A 35 -9.27 -6.53 -13.70
C LYS A 35 -7.88 -6.45 -13.09
N ALA A 36 -7.64 -5.48 -12.19
CA ALA A 36 -6.32 -5.27 -11.62
C ALA A 36 -5.85 -6.46 -10.79
N GLU A 37 -4.55 -6.72 -10.85
CA GLU A 37 -3.86 -7.69 -10.01
C GLU A 37 -2.86 -6.93 -9.14
N LEU A 38 -2.92 -7.16 -7.84
CA LEU A 38 -2.12 -6.48 -6.83
C LEU A 38 -1.61 -7.49 -5.81
N SER A 39 -0.34 -7.39 -5.46
CA SER A 39 0.25 -8.14 -4.35
C SER A 39 0.58 -7.19 -3.20
N VAL A 40 0.25 -7.57 -1.99
CA VAL A 40 0.56 -6.81 -0.77
C VAL A 40 1.33 -7.71 0.18
N LEU A 41 2.47 -7.23 0.65
CA LEU A 41 3.27 -7.90 1.67
C LEU A 41 3.20 -7.09 2.97
N LEU A 42 2.74 -7.71 4.04
CA LEU A 42 2.78 -7.17 5.38
C LEU A 42 3.99 -7.77 6.09
N CYS A 43 4.89 -6.94 6.59
CA CYS A 43 6.15 -7.42 7.12
C CYS A 43 6.62 -6.61 8.34
N ASP A 44 7.78 -6.98 8.87
CA ASP A 44 8.47 -6.27 9.94
C ASP A 44 9.45 -5.24 9.37
N ASP A 45 10.07 -4.47 10.27
CA ASP A 45 11.06 -3.46 9.87
C ASP A 45 12.30 -4.09 9.21
N ASP A 46 12.76 -5.25 9.67
CA ASP A 46 13.96 -5.88 9.10
C ASP A 46 13.72 -6.29 7.64
N THR A 47 12.56 -6.83 7.33
CA THR A 47 12.22 -7.24 5.99
C THR A 47 12.16 -6.04 5.04
N ILE A 48 11.44 -4.97 5.43
CA ILE A 48 11.31 -3.78 4.57
C ILE A 48 12.63 -3.03 4.45
N HIS A 49 13.46 -3.04 5.50
CA HIS A 49 14.79 -2.47 5.47
C HIS A 49 15.65 -3.13 4.39
N THR A 50 15.65 -4.46 4.36
CA THR A 50 16.38 -5.23 3.35
C THR A 50 15.91 -4.88 1.93
N LEU A 51 14.61 -4.81 1.71
CA LEU A 51 14.05 -4.46 0.41
C LEU A 51 14.38 -3.02 0.02
N ASN A 52 14.33 -2.09 0.95
CA ASN A 52 14.64 -0.69 0.71
C ASN A 52 16.12 -0.50 0.35
N ARG A 53 17.01 -1.20 1.07
CA ARG A 53 18.44 -1.19 0.79
C ARG A 53 18.73 -1.77 -0.58
N ASP A 54 18.20 -2.96 -0.88
CA ASP A 54 18.57 -3.73 -2.07
C ASP A 54 17.96 -3.15 -3.37
N TYR A 55 16.75 -2.59 -3.29
CA TYR A 55 16.03 -2.13 -4.47
C TYR A 55 15.93 -0.61 -4.60
N ARG A 56 16.05 0.15 -3.51
CA ARG A 56 15.96 1.62 -3.52
C ARG A 56 17.24 2.29 -3.07
N HIS A 57 18.27 1.51 -2.67
CA HIS A 57 19.58 2.00 -2.23
C HIS A 57 19.49 2.90 -0.99
N LYS A 58 18.53 2.63 -0.13
CA LYS A 58 18.34 3.33 1.14
C LYS A 58 18.47 2.34 2.29
N ASP A 59 19.57 2.45 3.03
CA ASP A 59 19.90 1.52 4.12
C ASP A 59 19.18 1.88 5.40
N LYS A 60 17.85 1.82 5.37
CA LYS A 60 16.98 2.09 6.52
C LYS A 60 15.61 1.47 6.29
N PRO A 61 14.84 1.16 7.35
CA PRO A 61 13.46 0.78 7.19
C PRO A 61 12.62 1.98 6.72
N THR A 62 11.44 1.69 6.19
CA THR A 62 10.45 2.70 5.81
C THR A 62 9.06 2.15 6.12
N ASP A 63 8.02 2.94 5.92
CA ASP A 63 6.64 2.53 6.18
C ASP A 63 6.05 1.72 5.03
N VAL A 64 6.25 2.15 3.79
CA VAL A 64 5.68 1.51 2.61
C VAL A 64 6.64 1.62 1.44
N LEU A 65 6.69 0.55 0.64
CA LEU A 65 7.37 0.50 -0.66
C LEU A 65 6.37 0.07 -1.72
N ALA A 66 6.51 0.62 -2.92
CA ALA A 66 5.72 0.24 -4.07
C ALA A 66 6.66 -0.13 -5.23
N PHE A 67 6.45 -1.31 -5.80
CA PHE A 67 7.24 -1.83 -6.92
C PHE A 67 6.30 -2.04 -8.11
N ALA A 68 6.27 -1.08 -9.03
CA ALA A 68 5.38 -1.13 -10.17
C ALA A 68 5.88 -2.12 -11.22
N MET A 69 5.00 -3.03 -11.65
CA MET A 69 5.33 -3.95 -12.75
C MET A 69 5.54 -3.24 -14.07
N ARG A 70 4.95 -2.05 -14.22
CA ARG A 70 5.07 -1.24 -15.44
C ARG A 70 6.45 -0.59 -15.61
N GLU A 71 7.26 -0.53 -14.55
CA GLU A 71 8.62 0.06 -14.59
C GLU A 71 9.67 -0.92 -15.07
N GLY A 72 9.38 -2.23 -15.05
CA GLY A 72 10.32 -3.26 -15.43
C GLY A 72 10.36 -3.56 -16.92
N GLU A 73 11.32 -4.39 -17.33
CA GLU A 73 11.39 -4.95 -18.67
C GLU A 73 10.09 -5.71 -18.98
N GLY A 74 9.44 -5.41 -20.09
CA GLY A 74 8.12 -5.93 -20.42
C GLY A 74 6.97 -5.16 -19.76
N GLY A 75 7.27 -4.09 -19.03
CA GLY A 75 6.24 -3.23 -18.45
C GLY A 75 5.33 -2.65 -19.52
N GLY A 76 4.02 -2.70 -19.28
CA GLY A 76 3.02 -2.27 -20.26
C GLY A 76 2.45 -3.37 -21.13
N LEU A 77 3.02 -4.58 -21.12
CA LEU A 77 2.46 -5.73 -21.84
C LEU A 77 1.15 -6.20 -21.19
N ASN A 78 1.02 -6.04 -19.88
CA ASN A 78 -0.22 -6.34 -19.17
C ASN A 78 -0.53 -5.21 -18.18
N PRO A 79 -1.36 -4.25 -18.57
CA PRO A 79 -1.68 -3.10 -17.73
C PRO A 79 -2.48 -3.46 -16.47
N ASP A 80 -3.05 -4.67 -16.40
CA ASP A 80 -3.79 -5.13 -15.23
C ASP A 80 -2.86 -5.57 -14.11
N LEU A 81 -1.61 -5.89 -14.39
CA LEU A 81 -0.59 -6.21 -13.38
C LEU A 81 -0.03 -4.93 -12.80
N LEU A 82 -0.50 -4.54 -11.62
CA LEU A 82 -0.08 -3.28 -10.99
C LEU A 82 1.31 -3.37 -10.35
N GLY A 83 1.53 -4.41 -9.56
CA GLY A 83 2.80 -4.63 -8.86
C GLY A 83 2.62 -5.00 -7.41
N ASP A 84 3.60 -4.61 -6.59
CA ASP A 84 3.66 -4.98 -5.17
C ASP A 84 3.66 -3.74 -4.28
N VAL A 85 2.88 -3.81 -3.21
CA VAL A 85 2.93 -2.84 -2.10
C VAL A 85 3.44 -3.58 -0.87
N VAL A 86 4.50 -3.08 -0.26
CA VAL A 86 5.12 -3.66 0.94
C VAL A 86 4.91 -2.69 2.10
N ILE A 87 4.35 -3.16 3.21
CA ILE A 87 4.03 -2.33 4.37
C ILE A 87 4.69 -2.92 5.61
N SER A 88 5.47 -2.10 6.33
CA SER A 88 5.99 -2.47 7.64
C SER A 88 4.92 -2.22 8.70
N LEU A 89 4.47 -3.30 9.35
CA LEU A 89 3.50 -3.18 10.45
C LEU A 89 4.14 -2.57 11.71
N ASP A 90 5.46 -2.75 11.91
CA ASP A 90 6.18 -2.10 13.02
C ASP A 90 6.15 -0.59 12.87
N THR A 91 6.51 -0.08 11.69
CA THR A 91 6.48 1.36 11.40
C THR A 91 5.05 1.90 11.40
N ALA A 92 4.11 1.16 10.81
CA ALA A 92 2.70 1.55 10.82
C ALA A 92 2.16 1.72 12.24
N ARG A 93 2.53 0.81 13.14
CA ARG A 93 2.14 0.89 14.55
C ARG A 93 2.67 2.16 15.22
N ARG A 94 3.94 2.48 15.02
CA ARG A 94 4.53 3.69 15.60
C ARG A 94 3.87 4.96 15.06
N GLN A 95 3.62 5.00 13.77
CA GLN A 95 2.95 6.15 13.13
C GLN A 95 1.49 6.28 13.61
N ALA A 96 0.78 5.17 13.78
CA ALA A 96 -0.58 5.17 14.30
C ALA A 96 -0.63 5.77 15.70
N ILE A 97 0.27 5.32 16.59
CA ILE A 97 0.37 5.84 17.96
C ILE A 97 0.68 7.34 17.94
N ALA A 98 1.67 7.76 17.16
CA ALA A 98 2.07 9.16 17.07
C ALA A 98 0.94 10.05 16.54
N GLY A 99 0.14 9.53 15.61
CA GLY A 99 -0.96 10.27 14.99
C GLY A 99 -2.32 10.13 15.66
N GLY A 100 -2.40 9.36 16.75
CA GLY A 100 -3.68 9.13 17.45
C GLY A 100 -4.66 8.31 16.62
N ARG A 101 -4.18 7.44 15.75
CA ARG A 101 -5.01 6.57 14.90
C ARG A 101 -4.90 5.10 15.30
N THR A 102 -5.83 4.29 14.83
CA THR A 102 -5.70 2.83 14.92
C THR A 102 -4.67 2.32 13.90
N ILE A 103 -4.08 1.18 14.18
CA ILE A 103 -3.14 0.56 13.22
C ILE A 103 -3.85 0.23 11.90
N ALA A 104 -5.11 -0.21 11.95
CA ALA A 104 -5.89 -0.49 10.75
C ALA A 104 -6.07 0.76 9.89
N SER A 105 -6.33 1.91 10.50
CA SER A 105 -6.43 3.19 9.80
C SER A 105 -5.10 3.58 9.16
N GLU A 106 -3.99 3.43 9.87
CA GLU A 106 -2.66 3.74 9.35
C GLU A 106 -2.29 2.83 8.19
N VAL A 107 -2.52 1.52 8.31
CA VAL A 107 -2.29 0.57 7.22
C VAL A 107 -3.12 0.93 5.99
N THR A 108 -4.35 1.39 6.18
CA THR A 108 -5.22 1.83 5.08
C THR A 108 -4.60 3.03 4.35
N ILE A 109 -4.06 4.00 5.09
CA ILE A 109 -3.37 5.17 4.50
C ILE A 109 -2.14 4.71 3.71
N LEU A 110 -1.31 3.84 4.27
CA LEU A 110 -0.10 3.34 3.62
C LEU A 110 -0.43 2.50 2.38
N LEU A 111 -1.48 1.69 2.44
CA LEU A 111 -1.96 0.93 1.29
C LEU A 111 -2.40 1.86 0.16
N ALA A 112 -3.16 2.91 0.49
CA ALA A 112 -3.59 3.91 -0.49
C ALA A 112 -2.39 4.61 -1.14
N HIS A 113 -1.40 5.04 -0.35
CA HIS A 113 -0.18 5.65 -0.86
C HIS A 113 0.56 4.72 -1.82
N GLY A 114 0.78 3.47 -1.40
CA GLY A 114 1.49 2.49 -2.22
C GLY A 114 0.77 2.21 -3.54
N LEU A 115 -0.54 2.03 -3.47
CA LEU A 115 -1.37 1.79 -4.66
C LEU A 115 -1.32 2.96 -5.64
N LEU A 116 -1.42 4.18 -5.14
CA LEU A 116 -1.36 5.39 -5.99
C LEU A 116 0.02 5.53 -6.63
N HIS A 117 1.11 5.20 -5.92
CA HIS A 117 2.44 5.17 -6.53
C HIS A 117 2.53 4.16 -7.67
N LEU A 118 1.92 2.99 -7.53
CA LEU A 118 1.88 2.00 -8.62
C LEU A 118 1.17 2.57 -9.85
N LEU A 119 0.22 3.47 -9.66
CA LEU A 119 -0.54 4.11 -10.74
C LEU A 119 0.14 5.38 -11.28
N GLY A 120 1.32 5.73 -10.78
CA GLY A 120 2.09 6.84 -11.29
C GLY A 120 1.90 8.17 -10.54
N TYR A 121 1.13 8.18 -9.45
CA TYR A 121 1.02 9.38 -8.60
C TYR A 121 2.36 9.65 -7.91
N ASP A 122 2.69 10.92 -7.79
CA ASP A 122 3.91 11.35 -7.11
C ASP A 122 3.59 12.55 -6.21
N HIS A 123 4.57 12.99 -5.42
CA HIS A 123 4.42 14.09 -4.47
C HIS A 123 5.64 15.02 -4.46
N GLN A 124 6.30 15.19 -5.61
CA GLN A 124 7.49 16.03 -5.75
C GLN A 124 7.14 17.51 -5.83
N THR A 125 5.93 17.84 -6.29
CA THR A 125 5.44 19.23 -6.32
C THR A 125 4.25 19.38 -5.37
N ASP A 126 3.94 20.61 -4.97
CA ASP A 126 2.79 20.90 -4.11
C ASP A 126 1.47 20.48 -4.77
N ASP A 127 1.34 20.65 -6.07
CA ASP A 127 0.14 20.24 -6.81
C ASP A 127 0.01 18.71 -6.84
N GLU A 128 1.10 18.00 -7.09
CA GLU A 128 1.11 16.54 -7.07
C GLU A 128 0.76 16.00 -5.69
N GLU A 129 1.32 16.60 -4.64
CA GLU A 129 1.02 16.22 -3.26
C GLU A 129 -0.46 16.44 -2.92
N ARG A 130 -1.05 17.56 -3.32
CA ARG A 130 -2.46 17.83 -3.11
C ARG A 130 -3.35 16.82 -3.81
N ARG A 131 -3.03 16.48 -5.06
CA ARG A 131 -3.78 15.46 -5.82
C ARG A 131 -3.70 14.10 -5.19
N MET A 132 -2.51 13.70 -4.76
CA MET A 132 -2.30 12.43 -4.10
C MET A 132 -3.06 12.35 -2.78
N ASN A 133 -2.98 13.40 -1.95
CA ASN A 133 -3.69 13.45 -0.68
C ASN A 133 -5.20 13.41 -0.86
N ALA A 134 -5.73 14.11 -1.88
CA ALA A 134 -7.16 14.05 -2.21
C ALA A 134 -7.58 12.63 -2.61
N MET A 135 -6.78 11.93 -3.39
CA MET A 135 -7.06 10.54 -3.77
C MET A 135 -6.93 9.59 -2.59
N VAL A 136 -5.97 9.80 -1.70
CA VAL A 136 -5.88 9.02 -0.46
C VAL A 136 -7.19 9.11 0.33
N ASP A 137 -7.75 10.31 0.45
CA ASP A 137 -9.01 10.51 1.15
C ASP A 137 -10.17 9.78 0.48
N VAL A 138 -10.24 9.79 -0.86
CA VAL A 138 -11.23 9.04 -1.62
C VAL A 138 -11.09 7.54 -1.35
N LEU A 139 -9.87 7.01 -1.39
CA LEU A 139 -9.63 5.59 -1.19
C LEU A 139 -9.93 5.15 0.25
N ARG A 140 -9.60 5.98 1.23
CA ARG A 140 -9.95 5.72 2.62
C ARG A 140 -11.47 5.66 2.81
N ALA A 141 -12.19 6.59 2.20
CA ALA A 141 -13.65 6.62 2.26
C ALA A 141 -14.27 5.34 1.67
N SER A 142 -13.67 4.78 0.63
CA SER A 142 -14.14 3.54 0.00
C SER A 142 -14.09 2.34 0.94
N CYS A 143 -13.25 2.40 1.99
CA CYS A 143 -13.05 1.30 2.94
C CYS A 143 -13.97 1.39 4.15
N ILE A 144 -14.88 2.36 4.20
CA ILE A 144 -15.85 2.49 5.29
C ILE A 144 -16.97 1.50 5.06
N ARG A 145 -17.11 0.55 6.01
CA ARG A 145 -18.21 -0.41 5.97
C ARG A 145 -19.47 0.25 6.53
N ARG A 146 -20.52 0.29 5.71
CA ARG A 146 -21.82 0.74 6.20
C ARG A 146 -22.44 -0.37 7.02
N LYS A 147 -22.95 -0.01 8.20
CA LYS A 147 -23.80 -0.93 8.96
C LYS A 147 -25.10 -1.10 8.20
N ALA A 148 -25.43 -2.33 7.92
CA ALA A 148 -26.71 -2.67 7.29
C ALA A 148 -27.87 -2.41 8.27
#